data_9d0c41468ecf54f4b0fc492fe85ebf19
#
_entry.id   9d0c41468ecf54f4b0fc492fe85ebf19
#
_cell.length_a   1.000
_cell.length_b   1.000
_cell.length_c   1.000
_cell.angle_alpha   90.00
_cell.angle_beta   90.00
_cell.angle_gamma   90.00
#
_symmetry.space_group_name_H-M   'P 1'
#
loop_
_entity.id
_entity.type
_entity.pdbx_description
1 polymer ?
#
loop_
_entity_poly.entity_id
_entity_poly.type
_entity_poly.pdbx_seq_one_letter_code
_entity_poly.pdbx_strand_id
1 'polypeptide(L)' 'YKLLKEEGPEHNKTFYVEVVFNGKKIGEGVGKNKKSAEQAAAAYAIKRI' A
#
# COMPACT_ATOMS: atom_id res chain seq x y z
N TYR A 1 7.88 0.73 -3.40
CA TYR A 1 6.46 0.34 -3.22
C TYR A 1 6.10 -0.75 -4.20
N LYS A 2 5.30 -1.68 -3.76
CA LYS A 2 4.85 -2.77 -4.58
C LYS A 2 3.33 -2.89 -4.52
N LEU A 3 2.68 -2.86 -5.67
CA LEU A 3 1.23 -3.04 -5.74
C LEU A 3 0.92 -4.52 -5.59
N LEU A 4 0.17 -4.87 -4.56
CA LEU A 4 -0.18 -6.27 -4.28
C LEU A 4 -1.38 -6.72 -5.09
N LYS A 5 -2.46 -5.95 -5.04
CA LYS A 5 -3.68 -6.30 -5.77
C LYS A 5 -4.63 -5.12 -5.83
N GLU A 6 -5.64 -5.25 -6.68
CA GLU A 6 -6.74 -4.31 -6.80
C GLU A 6 -8.02 -5.10 -6.68
N GLU A 7 -8.98 -4.58 -5.94
CA GLU A 7 -10.27 -5.23 -5.78
C GLU A 7 -11.40 -4.24 -5.96
N GLY A 8 -12.56 -4.74 -6.36
CA GLY A 8 -13.77 -3.95 -6.49
C GLY A 8 -14.06 -3.48 -7.91
N PRO A 9 -15.25 -2.90 -8.13
CA PRO A 9 -15.65 -2.39 -9.45
C PRO A 9 -14.81 -1.17 -9.83
N GLU A 10 -14.84 -0.84 -11.11
CA GLU A 10 -14.02 0.22 -11.69
C GLU A 10 -14.15 1.56 -10.98
N HIS A 11 -15.35 1.87 -10.51
CA HIS A 11 -15.62 3.15 -9.87
C HIS A 11 -15.48 3.12 -8.35
N ASN A 12 -15.05 1.98 -7.80
CA ASN A 12 -14.89 1.84 -6.36
C ASN A 12 -13.83 0.77 -6.06
N LYS A 13 -12.63 1.01 -6.57
CA LYS A 13 -11.52 0.06 -6.39
C LYS A 13 -10.80 0.29 -5.08
N THR A 14 -10.32 -0.80 -4.52
CA THR A 14 -9.44 -0.79 -3.36
C THR A 14 -8.08 -1.29 -3.80
N PHE A 15 -7.04 -0.53 -3.50
CA PHE A 15 -5.66 -0.84 -3.87
C PHE A 15 -4.89 -1.26 -2.63
N TYR A 16 -4.10 -2.33 -2.77
CA TYR A 16 -3.27 -2.86 -1.70
C TYR A 16 -1.81 -2.72 -2.11
N VAL A 17 -1.04 -2.00 -1.30
CA VAL A 17 0.37 -1.70 -1.60
C VAL A 17 1.22 -2.10 -0.41
N GLU A 18 2.42 -2.61 -0.66
CA GLU A 18 3.37 -2.87 0.41
C GLU A 18 4.66 -2.09 0.16
N VAL A 19 5.38 -1.82 1.24
CA VAL A 19 6.70 -1.20 1.20
C VAL A 19 7.72 -2.27 1.55
N VAL A 20 8.71 -2.45 0.68
CA VAL A 20 9.77 -3.43 0.88
C VAL A 20 11.10 -2.69 0.97
N PHE A 21 11.91 -3.05 1.95
CA PHE A 21 13.23 -2.47 2.15
C PHE A 21 14.21 -3.59 2.47
N ASN A 22 15.31 -3.66 1.71
CA ASN A 22 16.32 -4.71 1.86
C ASN A 22 15.71 -6.11 1.78
N GLY A 23 14.76 -6.32 0.89
CA GLY A 23 14.11 -7.60 0.71
C GLY A 23 13.12 -7.97 1.81
N LYS A 24 12.83 -7.07 2.74
CA LYS A 24 11.87 -7.32 3.81
C LYS A 24 10.68 -6.37 3.70
N LYS A 25 9.51 -6.92 3.92
CA LYS A 25 8.29 -6.11 3.98
C LYS A 25 8.28 -5.34 5.29
N ILE A 26 8.22 -4.02 5.20
CA ILE A 26 8.22 -3.15 6.38
C ILE A 26 6.91 -2.42 6.58
N GLY A 27 6.02 -2.44 5.60
CA GLY A 27 4.74 -1.76 5.74
C GLY A 27 3.76 -2.19 4.66
N GLU A 28 2.49 -1.92 4.90
CA GLU A 28 1.41 -2.26 3.99
C GLU A 28 0.31 -1.21 4.12
N GLY A 29 -0.29 -0.83 3.01
CA GLY A 29 -1.34 0.17 3.02
C GLY A 29 -2.47 -0.17 2.07
N VAL A 30 -3.64 0.37 2.36
CA VAL A 30 -4.85 0.18 1.58
C VAL A 30 -5.46 1.55 1.30
N GLY A 31 -5.92 1.77 0.09
CA GLY A 31 -6.54 3.04 -0.28
C GLY A 31 -7.42 2.90 -1.49
N LYS A 32 -8.17 3.94 -1.78
CA LYS A 32 -9.10 3.97 -2.92
C LYS A 32 -8.39 4.24 -4.25
N ASN A 33 -7.12 4.63 -4.19
CA ASN A 33 -6.28 4.79 -5.37
C ASN A 33 -4.85 4.47 -4.97
N LYS A 34 -3.97 4.36 -5.96
CA LYS A 34 -2.58 3.99 -5.71
C LYS A 34 -1.90 4.97 -4.77
N LYS A 35 -2.12 6.25 -4.97
CA LYS A 35 -1.48 7.28 -4.15
C LYS A 35 -1.89 7.15 -2.68
N SER A 36 -3.18 6.98 -2.42
CA SER A 36 -3.67 6.80 -1.05
C SER A 36 -3.11 5.55 -0.41
N ALA A 37 -3.06 4.45 -1.17
CA ALA A 37 -2.51 3.18 -0.67
C ALA A 37 -1.03 3.33 -0.34
N GLU A 38 -0.27 4.01 -1.22
CA GLU A 38 1.15 4.25 -0.98
C GLU A 38 1.39 5.12 0.24
N GLN A 39 0.58 6.15 0.42
CA GLN A 39 0.68 7.01 1.60
C GLN A 39 0.40 6.23 2.88
N ALA A 40 -0.60 5.38 2.86
CA ALA A 40 -0.93 4.53 4.00
C ALA A 40 0.20 3.55 4.30
N ALA A 41 0.76 2.94 3.26
CA ALA A 41 1.88 2.01 3.41
C ALA A 41 3.11 2.72 3.98
N ALA A 42 3.41 3.91 3.48
CA ALA A 42 4.55 4.70 3.94
C ALA A 42 4.39 5.10 5.41
N ALA A 43 3.19 5.53 5.80
CA ALA A 43 2.92 5.89 7.19
C ALA A 43 3.11 4.69 8.11
N TYR A 44 2.66 3.52 7.68
CA TYR A 44 2.82 2.29 8.44
C TYR A 44 4.30 1.93 8.59
N ALA A 45 5.05 2.04 7.50
CA ALA A 45 6.49 1.73 7.52
C ALA A 45 7.26 2.69 8.44
N ILE A 46 6.93 3.96 8.40
CA ILE A 46 7.58 4.96 9.24
C ILE A 46 7.35 4.68 10.71
N LYS A 47 6.16 4.23 11.07
CA LYS A 47 5.85 3.88 12.47
C LYS A 47 6.67 2.71 12.97
N ARG A 48 7.14 1.86 12.09
CA ARG A 48 7.90 0.65 12.46
C ARG A 48 9.41 0.89 12.50
N ILE A 49 9.84 2.02 12.03
CA ILE A 49 11.23 2.42 12.10
C ILE A 49 11.45 3.28 13.34
#